data_19a405dfb12f197232b61e24d019930b
#
_entry.id   19a405dfb12f197232b61e24d019930b
#
_cell.length_a   1.000
_cell.length_b   1.000
_cell.length_c   1.000
_cell.angle_alpha   90.00
_cell.angle_beta   90.00
_cell.angle_gamma   90.00
#
_symmetry.space_group_name_H-M   'P 1'
#
loop_
_entity.id
_entity.type
_entity.pdbx_description
1 polymer ?
#
loop_
_entity_poly.entity_id
_entity_poly.type
_entity_poly.pdbx_seq_one_letter_code
_entity_poly.pdbx_strand_id
1 'polypeptide(L)'
;MRRRALLLVCLLALPAALWAAVEITLPNAPDSLKFAVIGDSGSGAGRQYQLAAQFAAAYKLYPFSFVLMLGDNIYGRGTASDFHKKFELPYKFILDAGVPFYAALGNHDAPAIQINYKPFNMDGKRYRSFRKGDVDFFALDSTYMSTEQVRWVEKALSESKAPWKIAYMHHPTYSSGKRHGSEVGLRAFIEPLFIKYGVSVVLAGHEHFYERLKPQNGIAYFTSGAAGKLRSGNIRRGPFFEAGFDTDLSFMLFEQIGDDLHFQVISRLAATVDKGVVKRRVLPEPDGRD
;
A
#
# COMPACT_ATOMS: atom_id res chain seq x y z
N MET A 1 38.92 -64.23 0.59
CA MET A 1 37.99 -63.55 -0.32
C MET A 1 37.29 -62.43 0.47
N ARG A 2 37.72 -61.15 0.31
CA ARG A 2 37.11 -59.98 1.00
C ARG A 2 36.08 -59.33 0.08
N ARG A 3 34.81 -59.41 0.45
CA ARG A 3 33.72 -58.73 -0.28
C ARG A 3 33.77 -57.23 0.07
N ARG A 4 34.02 -56.37 -0.92
CA ARG A 4 33.88 -54.93 -0.82
C ARG A 4 32.40 -54.57 -1.02
N ALA A 5 31.73 -54.06 0.00
CA ALA A 5 30.41 -53.46 -0.11
C ALA A 5 30.53 -52.08 -0.72
N LEU A 6 29.90 -51.87 -1.88
CA LEU A 6 29.72 -50.54 -2.47
C LEU A 6 28.54 -49.88 -1.78
N LEU A 7 28.80 -48.79 -1.02
CA LEU A 7 27.75 -47.91 -0.53
C LEU A 7 27.34 -46.97 -1.68
N LEU A 8 26.13 -47.20 -2.19
CA LEU A 8 25.47 -46.28 -3.14
C LEU A 8 24.91 -45.11 -2.33
N VAL A 9 25.55 -43.91 -2.36
CA VAL A 9 25.01 -42.69 -1.81
C VAL A 9 24.03 -42.13 -2.82
N CYS A 10 22.72 -42.34 -2.56
CA CYS A 10 21.67 -41.64 -3.30
C CYS A 10 21.62 -40.19 -2.83
N LEU A 11 22.18 -39.28 -3.58
CA LEU A 11 21.93 -37.83 -3.45
C LEU A 11 20.48 -37.57 -3.85
N LEU A 12 19.61 -37.46 -2.86
CA LEU A 12 18.27 -36.89 -3.02
C LEU A 12 18.43 -35.38 -3.33
N ALA A 13 18.42 -35.04 -4.61
CA ALA A 13 18.27 -33.67 -5.06
C ALA A 13 16.85 -33.19 -4.63
N LEU A 14 16.73 -32.47 -3.53
CA LEU A 14 15.53 -31.74 -3.20
C LEU A 14 15.25 -30.78 -4.36
N PRO A 15 14.03 -30.76 -4.94
CA PRO A 15 13.69 -29.80 -5.96
C PRO A 15 13.78 -28.43 -5.31
N ALA A 16 14.72 -27.59 -5.75
CA ALA A 16 14.69 -26.16 -5.47
C ALA A 16 13.34 -25.69 -5.99
N ALA A 17 12.46 -25.25 -5.08
CA ALA A 17 11.21 -24.61 -5.47
C ALA A 17 11.60 -23.42 -6.35
N LEU A 18 11.43 -23.54 -7.65
CA LEU A 18 11.56 -22.43 -8.59
C LEU A 18 10.46 -21.43 -8.24
N TRP A 19 10.79 -20.45 -7.41
CA TRP A 19 9.94 -19.32 -7.21
C TRP A 19 9.83 -18.60 -8.55
N ALA A 20 8.59 -18.36 -9.02
CA ALA A 20 8.38 -17.59 -10.23
C ALA A 20 9.10 -16.23 -10.08
N ALA A 21 9.80 -15.81 -11.12
CA ALA A 21 10.44 -14.50 -11.12
C ALA A 21 9.37 -13.40 -11.20
N VAL A 22 9.57 -12.32 -10.45
CA VAL A 22 8.73 -11.13 -10.59
C VAL A 22 8.88 -10.57 -11.99
N GLU A 23 7.76 -10.32 -12.65
CA GLU A 23 7.70 -9.60 -13.93
C GLU A 23 7.12 -8.22 -13.70
N ILE A 24 7.82 -7.18 -14.15
CA ILE A 24 7.35 -5.79 -14.11
C ILE A 24 6.72 -5.45 -15.45
N THR A 25 5.45 -5.05 -15.40
CA THR A 25 4.67 -4.65 -16.60
C THR A 25 4.42 -3.14 -16.64
N LEU A 26 4.94 -2.39 -15.67
CA LEU A 26 4.92 -0.93 -15.67
C LEU A 26 5.87 -0.36 -16.73
N PRO A 27 5.61 0.85 -17.25
CA PRO A 27 6.43 1.47 -18.29
C PRO A 27 7.91 1.59 -17.94
N ASN A 28 8.23 1.79 -16.65
CA ASN A 28 9.58 2.02 -16.13
C ASN A 28 10.31 3.16 -16.83
N ALA A 29 9.57 4.25 -17.13
CA ALA A 29 10.08 5.41 -17.85
C ALA A 29 11.19 6.13 -17.05
N PRO A 30 12.19 6.69 -17.72
CA PRO A 30 13.13 7.61 -17.08
C PRO A 30 12.36 8.80 -16.44
N ASP A 31 12.86 9.29 -15.31
CA ASP A 31 12.35 10.48 -14.61
C ASP A 31 10.87 10.43 -14.17
N SER A 32 10.20 9.28 -14.30
CA SER A 32 8.86 9.08 -13.76
C SER A 32 8.86 8.92 -12.25
N LEU A 33 7.78 9.31 -11.59
CA LEU A 33 7.63 9.08 -10.16
C LEU A 33 7.18 7.65 -9.89
N LYS A 34 8.06 6.86 -9.27
CA LYS A 34 7.84 5.45 -8.94
C LYS A 34 7.70 5.28 -7.44
N PHE A 35 6.66 4.59 -6.99
CA PHE A 35 6.48 4.28 -5.57
C PHE A 35 5.77 2.94 -5.36
N ALA A 36 5.94 2.38 -4.18
CA ALA A 36 5.31 1.14 -3.78
C ALA A 36 4.33 1.35 -2.63
N VAL A 37 3.39 0.43 -2.47
CA VAL A 37 2.34 0.50 -1.43
C VAL A 37 2.20 -0.85 -0.75
N ILE A 38 2.18 -0.84 0.58
CA ILE A 38 1.92 -1.98 1.45
C ILE A 38 0.96 -1.57 2.56
N GLY A 39 0.06 -2.45 2.97
CA GLY A 39 -0.81 -2.24 4.13
C GLY A 39 -0.90 -3.50 4.97
N ASP A 40 -1.19 -3.34 6.27
CA ASP A 40 -1.37 -4.45 7.22
C ASP A 40 -0.15 -5.40 7.24
N SER A 41 1.04 -4.80 7.11
CA SER A 41 2.27 -5.51 6.79
C SER A 41 2.97 -6.12 8.01
N GLY A 42 2.78 -5.54 9.21
CA GLY A 42 3.59 -5.82 10.40
C GLY A 42 3.24 -7.08 11.17
N SER A 43 3.03 -8.21 10.53
CA SER A 43 2.63 -9.46 11.20
C SER A 43 3.79 -10.22 11.85
N GLY A 44 5.01 -10.14 11.30
CA GLY A 44 6.16 -10.96 11.66
C GLY A 44 6.05 -12.44 11.25
N ALA A 45 5.03 -12.80 10.48
CA ALA A 45 4.81 -14.17 10.02
C ALA A 45 5.70 -14.53 8.82
N GLY A 46 6.02 -15.82 8.65
CA GLY A 46 6.86 -16.28 7.54
C GLY A 46 6.36 -15.85 6.15
N ARG A 47 5.02 -15.75 5.96
CA ARG A 47 4.44 -15.29 4.69
C ARG A 47 4.73 -13.80 4.42
N GLN A 48 4.83 -12.95 5.45
CA GLN A 48 5.30 -11.57 5.29
C GLN A 48 6.73 -11.52 4.75
N TYR A 49 7.65 -12.33 5.32
CA TYR A 49 9.03 -12.41 4.85
C TYR A 49 9.12 -12.90 3.40
N GLN A 50 8.27 -13.86 3.03
CA GLN A 50 8.19 -14.34 1.64
C GLN A 50 7.71 -13.23 0.69
N LEU A 51 6.68 -12.45 1.08
CA LEU A 51 6.24 -11.30 0.28
C LEU A 51 7.33 -10.23 0.21
N ALA A 52 8.01 -9.94 1.33
CA ALA A 52 9.10 -8.97 1.37
C ALA A 52 10.29 -9.37 0.47
N ALA A 53 10.54 -10.68 0.30
CA ALA A 53 11.53 -11.17 -0.66
C ALA A 53 11.10 -10.85 -2.12
N GLN A 54 9.83 -11.01 -2.47
CA GLN A 54 9.29 -10.61 -3.78
C GLN A 54 9.32 -9.08 -3.96
N PHE A 55 9.03 -8.34 -2.89
CA PHE A 55 9.11 -6.88 -2.88
C PHE A 55 10.55 -6.39 -3.17
N ALA A 56 11.55 -7.02 -2.55
CA ALA A 56 12.96 -6.77 -2.83
C ALA A 56 13.36 -7.17 -4.26
N ALA A 57 12.83 -8.28 -4.79
CA ALA A 57 13.05 -8.69 -6.17
C ALA A 57 12.44 -7.68 -7.17
N ALA A 58 11.22 -7.20 -6.87
CA ALA A 58 10.57 -6.16 -7.67
C ALA A 58 11.39 -4.85 -7.66
N TYR A 59 11.92 -4.42 -6.51
CA TYR A 59 12.76 -3.23 -6.40
C TYR A 59 14.02 -3.31 -7.28
N LYS A 60 14.65 -4.46 -7.38
CA LYS A 60 15.83 -4.65 -8.26
C LYS A 60 15.53 -4.42 -9.73
N LEU A 61 14.31 -4.74 -10.17
CA LEU A 61 13.86 -4.57 -11.56
C LEU A 61 13.22 -3.20 -11.80
N TYR A 62 12.66 -2.63 -10.75
CA TYR A 62 11.87 -1.42 -10.77
C TYR A 62 12.17 -0.58 -9.52
N PRO A 63 13.29 0.17 -9.52
CA PRO A 63 13.68 0.99 -8.38
C PRO A 63 12.67 2.11 -8.11
N PHE A 64 11.83 1.92 -7.10
CA PHE A 64 10.89 2.93 -6.64
C PHE A 64 11.53 3.87 -5.61
N SER A 65 11.08 5.12 -5.58
CA SER A 65 11.70 6.19 -4.79
C SER A 65 11.30 6.16 -3.31
N PHE A 66 10.13 5.57 -2.98
CA PHE A 66 9.61 5.47 -1.62
C PHE A 66 8.50 4.42 -1.51
N VAL A 67 8.11 4.12 -0.28
CA VAL A 67 7.01 3.20 0.06
C VAL A 67 5.96 3.93 0.88
N LEU A 68 4.68 3.78 0.54
CA LEU A 68 3.55 4.15 1.38
C LEU A 68 3.12 2.94 2.23
N MET A 69 2.90 3.17 3.53
CA MET A 69 2.36 2.18 4.45
C MET A 69 0.95 2.59 4.88
N LEU A 70 -0.03 1.72 4.66
CA LEU A 70 -1.45 2.01 4.83
C LEU A 70 -1.99 1.66 6.23
N GLY A 71 -1.15 1.71 7.24
CA GLY A 71 -1.51 1.38 8.61
C GLY A 71 -1.40 -0.11 8.94
N ASP A 72 -1.63 -0.41 10.23
CA ASP A 72 -1.32 -1.71 10.83
C ASP A 72 0.13 -2.13 10.53
N ASN A 73 0.99 -1.13 10.74
CA ASN A 73 2.41 -1.23 10.43
C ASN A 73 3.13 -2.23 11.35
N ILE A 74 2.66 -2.35 12.60
CA ILE A 74 3.21 -3.25 13.62
C ILE A 74 2.08 -3.83 14.45
N TYR A 75 1.71 -5.08 14.22
CA TYR A 75 0.81 -5.80 15.12
C TYR A 75 1.53 -6.16 16.41
N GLY A 76 1.01 -5.75 17.56
CA GLY A 76 1.57 -6.04 18.86
C GLY A 76 1.73 -4.81 19.73
N ARG A 77 2.76 -4.82 20.58
CA ARG A 77 2.95 -3.76 21.61
C ARG A 77 3.81 -2.59 21.14
N GLY A 78 4.38 -2.64 19.93
CA GLY A 78 5.31 -1.62 19.45
C GLY A 78 6.64 -1.61 20.20
N THR A 79 7.12 -2.77 20.66
CA THR A 79 8.43 -2.90 21.28
C THR A 79 9.55 -2.84 20.22
N ALA A 80 10.78 -2.55 20.62
CA ALA A 80 11.94 -2.60 19.72
C ALA A 80 12.04 -3.96 18.99
N SER A 81 11.75 -5.06 19.69
CA SER A 81 11.71 -6.39 19.09
C SER A 81 10.59 -6.55 18.05
N ASP A 82 9.45 -5.87 18.26
CA ASP A 82 8.36 -5.88 17.26
C ASP A 82 8.79 -5.14 15.99
N PHE A 83 9.36 -3.94 16.12
CA PHE A 83 9.88 -3.18 14.97
C PHE A 83 10.94 -3.98 14.23
N HIS A 84 11.91 -4.56 14.95
CA HIS A 84 12.95 -5.36 14.35
C HIS A 84 12.40 -6.54 13.54
N LYS A 85 11.54 -7.38 14.15
CA LYS A 85 11.04 -8.60 13.53
C LYS A 85 9.98 -8.35 12.46
N LYS A 86 9.18 -7.28 12.59
CA LYS A 86 8.00 -7.07 11.77
C LYS A 86 8.18 -6.00 10.70
N PHE A 87 9.26 -5.21 10.79
CA PHE A 87 9.56 -4.17 9.82
C PHE A 87 11.02 -4.19 9.38
N GLU A 88 11.99 -4.06 10.28
CA GLU A 88 13.39 -3.88 9.89
C GLU A 88 13.95 -5.11 9.17
N LEU A 89 13.74 -6.31 9.69
CA LEU A 89 14.23 -7.54 9.08
C LEU A 89 13.55 -7.84 7.73
N PRO A 90 12.19 -7.89 7.63
CA PRO A 90 11.57 -8.21 6.35
C PRO A 90 11.89 -7.18 5.26
N TYR A 91 12.01 -5.89 5.58
CA TYR A 91 12.28 -4.84 4.60
C TYR A 91 13.74 -4.35 4.60
N LYS A 92 14.65 -5.11 5.22
CA LYS A 92 16.07 -4.72 5.36
C LYS A 92 16.71 -4.32 4.02
N PHE A 93 16.45 -5.06 2.94
CA PHE A 93 17.01 -4.76 1.63
C PHE A 93 16.59 -3.38 1.10
N ILE A 94 15.35 -2.98 1.33
CA ILE A 94 14.81 -1.68 0.90
C ILE A 94 15.34 -0.56 1.81
N LEU A 95 15.41 -0.82 3.12
CA LEU A 95 15.96 0.13 4.10
C LEU A 95 17.46 0.39 3.86
N ASP A 96 18.24 -0.66 3.60
CA ASP A 96 19.67 -0.55 3.28
C ASP A 96 19.92 0.21 1.97
N ALA A 97 18.98 0.15 1.03
CA ALA A 97 19.01 0.95 -0.20
C ALA A 97 18.63 2.43 0.02
N GLY A 98 18.31 2.81 1.25
CA GLY A 98 17.96 4.20 1.60
C GLY A 98 16.57 4.63 1.15
N VAL A 99 15.69 3.70 0.78
CA VAL A 99 14.33 4.01 0.33
C VAL A 99 13.46 4.38 1.54
N PRO A 100 12.89 5.58 1.60
CA PRO A 100 12.06 6.02 2.72
C PRO A 100 10.68 5.36 2.70
N PHE A 101 10.16 5.07 3.91
CA PHE A 101 8.80 4.63 4.13
C PHE A 101 7.99 5.78 4.73
N TYR A 102 6.77 5.99 4.24
CA TYR A 102 5.85 7.02 4.69
C TYR A 102 4.58 6.37 5.22
N ALA A 103 4.48 6.25 6.55
CA ALA A 103 3.40 5.52 7.19
C ALA A 103 2.16 6.38 7.45
N ALA A 104 0.98 5.76 7.35
CA ALA A 104 -0.24 6.13 8.06
C ALA A 104 -0.42 5.21 9.27
N LEU A 105 -1.27 5.60 10.23
CA LEU A 105 -1.61 4.77 11.39
C LEU A 105 -2.82 3.88 11.10
N GLY A 106 -2.77 2.64 11.58
CA GLY A 106 -3.90 1.72 11.65
C GLY A 106 -4.41 1.51 13.08
N ASN A 107 -5.50 0.77 13.22
CA ASN A 107 -6.16 0.55 14.51
C ASN A 107 -5.39 -0.41 15.44
N HIS A 108 -4.44 -1.18 14.91
CA HIS A 108 -3.53 -2.02 15.71
C HIS A 108 -2.20 -1.34 16.01
N ASP A 109 -1.96 -0.15 15.51
CA ASP A 109 -0.72 0.58 15.72
C ASP A 109 -0.69 1.25 17.10
N ALA A 110 0.51 1.53 17.59
CA ALA A 110 0.77 2.29 18.83
C ALA A 110 1.16 3.73 18.47
N PRO A 111 0.21 4.68 18.36
CA PRO A 111 0.48 6.00 17.82
C PRO A 111 1.60 6.75 18.54
N ALA A 112 1.59 6.75 19.88
CA ALA A 112 2.59 7.47 20.68
C ALA A 112 4.05 7.03 20.41
N ILE A 113 4.22 5.79 19.93
CA ILE A 113 5.53 5.23 19.60
C ILE A 113 5.83 5.44 18.12
N GLN A 114 4.88 5.08 17.25
CA GLN A 114 5.12 5.01 15.81
C GLN A 114 5.29 6.37 15.14
N ILE A 115 4.59 7.42 15.61
CA ILE A 115 4.78 8.78 15.08
C ILE A 115 6.20 9.31 15.27
N ASN A 116 6.93 8.79 16.26
CA ASN A 116 8.31 9.15 16.58
C ASN A 116 9.35 8.14 16.06
N TYR A 117 8.92 7.04 15.45
CA TYR A 117 9.82 6.06 14.87
C TYR A 117 10.35 6.56 13.52
N LYS A 118 11.61 6.98 13.50
CA LYS A 118 12.23 7.67 12.35
C LYS A 118 12.00 7.00 10.99
N PRO A 119 12.13 5.66 10.84
CA PRO A 119 11.94 5.03 9.53
C PRO A 119 10.52 5.16 8.95
N PHE A 120 9.51 5.50 9.77
CA PHE A 120 8.13 5.72 9.29
C PHE A 120 7.88 7.13 8.77
N ASN A 121 8.85 8.04 8.94
CA ASN A 121 8.79 9.42 8.44
C ASN A 121 7.47 10.13 8.79
N MET A 122 6.97 9.95 10.00
CA MET A 122 5.73 10.60 10.47
C MET A 122 5.99 11.95 11.16
N ASP A 123 7.23 12.25 11.52
CA ASP A 123 7.70 13.52 12.10
C ASP A 123 6.90 13.96 13.34
N GLY A 124 6.52 13.00 14.20
CA GLY A 124 5.72 13.24 15.41
C GLY A 124 4.24 13.54 15.13
N LYS A 125 3.77 13.39 13.90
CA LYS A 125 2.39 13.77 13.50
C LYS A 125 1.58 12.54 13.13
N ARG A 126 0.29 12.54 13.51
CA ARG A 126 -0.66 11.48 13.16
C ARG A 126 -1.16 11.58 11.72
N TYR A 127 -1.17 12.80 11.17
CA TYR A 127 -1.55 13.09 9.79
C TYR A 127 -0.66 14.19 9.22
N ARG A 128 -0.42 14.15 7.93
CA ARG A 128 0.50 15.07 7.23
C ARG A 128 0.35 15.00 5.72
N SER A 129 0.93 15.97 5.03
CA SER A 129 1.11 15.92 3.58
C SER A 129 2.58 16.11 3.21
N PHE A 130 2.93 15.62 2.03
CA PHE A 130 4.24 15.85 1.42
C PHE A 130 4.13 15.76 -0.09
N ARG A 131 5.08 16.38 -0.79
CA ARG A 131 5.14 16.40 -2.25
C ARG A 131 6.28 15.53 -2.77
N LYS A 132 6.02 14.80 -3.85
CA LYS A 132 7.01 14.15 -4.68
C LYS A 132 6.67 14.40 -6.15
N GLY A 133 7.56 15.07 -6.88
CA GLY A 133 7.26 15.50 -8.26
C GLY A 133 5.95 16.29 -8.33
N ASP A 134 5.08 15.88 -9.21
CA ASP A 134 3.76 16.50 -9.46
C ASP A 134 2.64 16.00 -8.55
N VAL A 135 2.96 15.20 -7.52
CA VAL A 135 1.98 14.55 -6.65
C VAL A 135 2.09 15.05 -5.23
N ASP A 136 0.97 15.54 -4.67
CA ASP A 136 0.79 15.74 -3.24
C ASP A 136 0.14 14.50 -2.61
N PHE A 137 0.80 13.97 -1.58
CA PHE A 137 0.34 12.84 -0.79
C PHE A 137 -0.19 13.32 0.54
N PHE A 138 -1.37 12.80 0.94
CA PHE A 138 -2.05 13.15 2.19
C PHE A 138 -2.19 11.87 3.02
N ALA A 139 -1.35 11.74 4.06
CA ALA A 139 -1.44 10.68 5.06
C ALA A 139 -2.48 11.08 6.10
N LEU A 140 -3.51 10.28 6.30
CA LEU A 140 -4.59 10.54 7.24
C LEU A 140 -4.64 9.48 8.34
N ASP A 141 -4.98 9.89 9.56
CA ASP A 141 -5.30 8.97 10.64
C ASP A 141 -6.81 8.70 10.64
N SER A 142 -7.19 7.63 9.96
CA SER A 142 -8.59 7.20 9.88
C SER A 142 -9.09 6.46 11.13
N THR A 143 -8.18 6.06 12.01
CA THR A 143 -8.56 5.45 13.31
C THR A 143 -9.15 6.50 14.24
N TYR A 144 -8.68 7.75 14.12
CA TYR A 144 -9.16 8.86 14.95
C TYR A 144 -9.30 10.11 14.09
N MET A 145 -10.41 10.20 13.35
CA MET A 145 -10.74 11.34 12.51
C MET A 145 -11.40 12.45 13.37
N SER A 146 -10.58 13.30 13.95
CA SER A 146 -11.06 14.47 14.73
C SER A 146 -11.52 15.61 13.82
N THR A 147 -12.35 16.50 14.37
CA THR A 147 -12.75 17.75 13.69
C THR A 147 -11.54 18.61 13.30
N GLU A 148 -10.48 18.59 14.13
CA GLU A 148 -9.23 19.28 13.84
C GLU A 148 -8.55 18.69 12.59
N GLN A 149 -8.48 17.37 12.50
CA GLN A 149 -7.92 16.72 11.31
C GLN A 149 -8.74 17.01 10.06
N VAL A 150 -10.08 17.01 10.15
CA VAL A 150 -10.95 17.35 9.00
C VAL A 150 -10.69 18.78 8.52
N ARG A 151 -10.57 19.75 9.42
CA ARG A 151 -10.20 21.13 9.07
C ARG A 151 -8.81 21.23 8.44
N TRP A 152 -7.86 20.46 8.98
CA TRP A 152 -6.51 20.39 8.41
C TRP A 152 -6.53 19.79 7.00
N VAL A 153 -7.30 18.70 6.77
CA VAL A 153 -7.47 18.09 5.44
C VAL A 153 -8.01 19.12 4.46
N GLU A 154 -9.08 19.84 4.82
CA GLU A 154 -9.66 20.86 3.96
C GLU A 154 -8.64 21.94 3.60
N LYS A 155 -7.94 22.47 4.60
CA LYS A 155 -6.89 23.47 4.39
C LYS A 155 -5.78 22.94 3.48
N ALA A 156 -5.20 21.77 3.81
CA ALA A 156 -4.09 21.20 3.08
C ALA A 156 -4.45 20.90 1.61
N LEU A 157 -5.66 20.40 1.36
CA LEU A 157 -6.16 20.15 0.01
C LEU A 157 -6.39 21.46 -0.76
N SER A 158 -6.93 22.49 -0.12
CA SER A 158 -7.20 23.81 -0.74
C SER A 158 -5.91 24.56 -1.13
N GLU A 159 -4.85 24.40 -0.34
CA GLU A 159 -3.55 25.01 -0.58
C GLU A 159 -2.72 24.25 -1.61
N SER A 160 -3.06 22.98 -1.88
CA SER A 160 -2.34 22.14 -2.82
C SER A 160 -2.51 22.62 -4.27
N LYS A 161 -1.38 22.88 -4.93
CA LYS A 161 -1.29 23.23 -6.35
C LYS A 161 -0.79 22.05 -7.20
N ALA A 162 -0.61 20.87 -6.60
CA ALA A 162 -0.17 19.71 -7.34
C ALA A 162 -1.24 19.26 -8.34
N PRO A 163 -0.85 18.88 -9.58
CA PRO A 163 -1.77 18.28 -10.54
C PRO A 163 -2.41 17.01 -9.98
N TRP A 164 -1.63 16.19 -9.30
CA TRP A 164 -2.07 14.97 -8.67
C TRP A 164 -2.24 15.12 -7.16
N LYS A 165 -3.34 14.61 -6.63
CA LYS A 165 -3.58 14.48 -5.20
C LYS A 165 -3.95 13.04 -4.87
N ILE A 166 -3.17 12.42 -3.99
CA ILE A 166 -3.36 11.04 -3.53
C ILE A 166 -3.53 11.07 -2.01
N ALA A 167 -4.68 10.61 -1.52
CA ALA A 167 -4.89 10.40 -0.10
C ALA A 167 -4.64 8.94 0.26
N TYR A 168 -4.01 8.69 1.43
CA TYR A 168 -3.85 7.34 1.94
C TYR A 168 -4.10 7.29 3.44
N MET A 169 -4.72 6.19 3.87
CA MET A 169 -5.16 5.98 5.24
C MET A 169 -5.34 4.49 5.51
N HIS A 170 -5.72 4.12 6.73
CA HIS A 170 -5.93 2.71 7.05
C HIS A 170 -7.33 2.23 6.66
N HIS A 171 -8.39 2.87 7.16
CA HIS A 171 -9.75 2.39 6.95
C HIS A 171 -10.29 2.78 5.57
N PRO A 172 -10.84 1.82 4.79
CA PRO A 172 -11.38 2.11 3.46
C PRO A 172 -12.75 2.79 3.56
N THR A 173 -12.91 3.92 2.87
CA THR A 173 -14.21 4.60 2.75
C THR A 173 -15.19 3.81 1.89
N TYR A 174 -14.69 2.99 1.00
CA TYR A 174 -15.43 2.00 0.20
C TYR A 174 -14.70 0.67 0.26
N SER A 175 -15.43 -0.41 0.50
CA SER A 175 -14.91 -1.78 0.44
C SER A 175 -16.03 -2.79 0.21
N SER A 176 -15.69 -3.87 -0.48
CA SER A 176 -16.52 -5.06 -0.65
C SER A 176 -16.26 -6.13 0.44
N GLY A 177 -15.50 -5.79 1.47
CA GLY A 177 -15.21 -6.70 2.57
C GLY A 177 -16.46 -7.15 3.33
N LYS A 178 -16.57 -8.46 3.57
CA LYS A 178 -17.69 -9.03 4.34
C LYS A 178 -17.59 -8.72 5.83
N ARG A 179 -16.35 -8.55 6.34
CA ARG A 179 -16.10 -8.44 7.77
C ARG A 179 -16.25 -7.01 8.28
N HIS A 180 -15.58 -6.07 7.67
CA HIS A 180 -15.62 -4.68 8.09
C HIS A 180 -16.42 -3.83 7.10
N GLY A 181 -16.15 -3.98 5.79
CA GLY A 181 -16.85 -3.25 4.75
C GLY A 181 -16.40 -1.79 4.63
N SER A 182 -17.29 -0.94 4.15
CA SER A 182 -17.03 0.48 3.97
C SER A 182 -17.19 1.26 5.26
N GLU A 183 -16.23 2.14 5.57
CA GLU A 183 -16.33 3.10 6.68
C GLU A 183 -17.19 4.30 6.27
N VAL A 184 -18.53 4.12 6.32
CA VAL A 184 -19.50 5.09 5.84
C VAL A 184 -19.45 6.41 6.62
N GLY A 185 -19.22 6.34 7.95
CA GLY A 185 -19.07 7.52 8.80
C GLY A 185 -17.85 8.34 8.39
N LEU A 186 -16.69 7.70 8.19
CA LEU A 186 -15.47 8.35 7.71
C LEU A 186 -15.69 8.97 6.32
N ARG A 187 -16.31 8.22 5.41
CA ARG A 187 -16.63 8.69 4.07
C ARG A 187 -17.44 9.98 4.07
N ALA A 188 -18.46 10.06 4.92
CA ALA A 188 -19.31 11.25 5.01
C ALA A 188 -18.54 12.54 5.37
N PHE A 189 -17.43 12.43 6.11
CA PHE A 189 -16.61 13.58 6.49
C PHE A 189 -15.58 13.97 5.43
N ILE A 190 -14.92 13.00 4.79
CA ILE A 190 -13.73 13.30 3.97
C ILE A 190 -13.99 13.27 2.46
N GLU A 191 -14.92 12.46 1.98
CA GLU A 191 -15.17 12.35 0.54
C GLU A 191 -15.66 13.66 -0.09
N PRO A 192 -16.55 14.48 0.56
CA PRO A 192 -16.90 15.79 0.03
C PRO A 192 -15.68 16.71 -0.20
N LEU A 193 -14.69 16.64 0.68
CA LEU A 193 -13.43 17.38 0.52
C LEU A 193 -12.60 16.84 -0.63
N PHE A 194 -12.52 15.52 -0.76
CA PHE A 194 -11.80 14.89 -1.86
C PHE A 194 -12.42 15.24 -3.22
N ILE A 195 -13.76 15.26 -3.29
CA ILE A 195 -14.48 15.67 -4.50
C ILE A 195 -14.20 17.13 -4.82
N LYS A 196 -14.36 18.03 -3.84
CA LYS A 196 -14.19 19.48 -3.97
C LYS A 196 -12.79 19.88 -4.44
N TYR A 197 -11.76 19.23 -3.91
CA TYR A 197 -10.37 19.62 -4.14
C TYR A 197 -9.59 18.70 -5.10
N GLY A 198 -10.27 17.82 -5.82
CA GLY A 198 -9.70 17.06 -6.93
C GLY A 198 -8.73 15.95 -6.52
N VAL A 199 -9.00 15.25 -5.42
CA VAL A 199 -8.27 14.00 -5.11
C VAL A 199 -8.56 13.00 -6.23
N SER A 200 -7.51 12.39 -6.77
CA SER A 200 -7.60 11.43 -7.88
C SER A 200 -7.61 9.99 -7.40
N VAL A 201 -6.91 9.70 -6.30
CA VAL A 201 -6.74 8.33 -5.79
C VAL A 201 -6.84 8.32 -4.27
N VAL A 202 -7.51 7.30 -3.74
CA VAL A 202 -7.53 6.95 -2.32
C VAL A 202 -7.01 5.54 -2.14
N LEU A 203 -6.00 5.38 -1.26
CA LEU A 203 -5.39 4.10 -0.92
C LEU A 203 -5.73 3.76 0.53
N ALA A 204 -6.18 2.53 0.78
CA ALA A 204 -6.52 2.07 2.12
C ALA A 204 -5.99 0.66 2.42
N GLY A 205 -5.87 0.32 3.70
CA GLY A 205 -5.57 -1.01 4.25
C GLY A 205 -6.79 -1.65 4.91
N HIS A 206 -6.58 -2.19 6.15
CA HIS A 206 -7.59 -2.70 7.07
C HIS A 206 -8.30 -3.98 6.62
N GLU A 207 -8.78 -4.03 5.40
CA GLU A 207 -9.29 -5.25 4.81
C GLU A 207 -8.13 -6.07 4.26
N HIS A 208 -7.91 -7.24 4.84
CA HIS A 208 -6.73 -8.07 4.58
C HIS A 208 -6.81 -8.78 3.21
N PHE A 209 -6.99 -8.00 2.15
CA PHE A 209 -7.01 -8.41 0.75
C PHE A 209 -6.59 -7.24 -0.14
N TYR A 210 -6.49 -7.49 -1.44
CA TYR A 210 -6.42 -6.45 -2.45
C TYR A 210 -7.80 -6.27 -3.10
N GLU A 211 -8.20 -5.01 -3.29
CA GLU A 211 -9.40 -4.63 -4.04
C GLU A 211 -9.17 -3.33 -4.80
N ARG A 212 -9.68 -3.27 -6.02
CA ARG A 212 -9.91 -2.05 -6.78
C ARG A 212 -11.38 -1.91 -7.07
N LEU A 213 -11.91 -0.74 -6.79
CA LEU A 213 -13.31 -0.43 -7.04
C LEU A 213 -13.45 0.38 -8.33
N LYS A 214 -14.62 0.29 -8.95
CA LYS A 214 -15.02 1.25 -9.97
C LYS A 214 -14.91 2.66 -9.41
N PRO A 215 -14.44 3.64 -10.16
CA PRO A 215 -14.31 5.00 -9.66
C PRO A 215 -15.62 5.54 -9.08
N GLN A 216 -15.57 6.14 -7.93
CA GLN A 216 -16.70 6.82 -7.29
C GLN A 216 -16.46 8.33 -7.35
N ASN A 217 -17.41 9.09 -7.92
CA ASN A 217 -17.25 10.53 -8.11
C ASN A 217 -15.96 10.92 -8.86
N GLY A 218 -15.49 10.06 -9.76
CA GLY A 218 -14.23 10.25 -10.50
C GLY A 218 -12.95 9.96 -9.71
N ILE A 219 -13.05 9.46 -8.48
CA ILE A 219 -11.93 9.08 -7.62
C ILE A 219 -11.71 7.57 -7.71
N ALA A 220 -10.47 7.14 -7.92
CA ALA A 220 -10.09 5.73 -7.88
C ALA A 220 -9.82 5.30 -6.44
N TYR A 221 -10.43 4.19 -6.02
CA TYR A 221 -10.28 3.63 -4.67
C TYR A 221 -9.62 2.25 -4.73
N PHE A 222 -8.56 2.09 -3.94
CA PHE A 222 -7.85 0.84 -3.77
C PHE A 222 -7.77 0.46 -2.31
N THR A 223 -7.97 -0.82 -2.04
CA THR A 223 -7.63 -1.45 -0.75
C THR A 223 -6.44 -2.37 -0.97
N SER A 224 -5.36 -2.20 -0.21
CA SER A 224 -4.16 -3.02 -0.26
C SER A 224 -3.70 -3.37 1.16
N GLY A 225 -4.51 -4.18 1.84
CA GLY A 225 -4.30 -4.57 3.24
C GLY A 225 -3.76 -6.00 3.39
N ALA A 226 -3.12 -6.55 2.36
CA ALA A 226 -2.66 -7.94 2.39
C ALA A 226 -1.13 -8.10 2.29
N ALA A 227 -0.34 -7.17 2.86
CA ALA A 227 1.11 -7.33 2.82
C ALA A 227 1.69 -8.20 3.96
N GLY A 228 0.93 -8.43 5.03
CA GLY A 228 1.36 -9.29 6.16
C GLY A 228 0.24 -10.13 6.75
N LYS A 229 -1.00 -9.73 6.53
CA LYS A 229 -2.22 -10.41 6.97
C LYS A 229 -3.06 -10.80 5.77
N LEU A 230 -3.82 -11.87 5.88
CA LEU A 230 -4.72 -12.34 4.82
C LEU A 230 -6.04 -12.79 5.44
N ARG A 231 -7.14 -12.47 4.76
CA ARG A 231 -8.47 -12.96 5.08
C ARG A 231 -9.10 -13.52 3.80
N SER A 232 -8.83 -14.79 3.54
CA SER A 232 -9.31 -15.46 2.34
C SER A 232 -10.83 -15.55 2.30
N GLY A 233 -11.43 -15.42 1.11
CA GLY A 233 -12.87 -15.51 0.89
C GLY A 233 -13.68 -14.33 1.48
N ASN A 234 -13.02 -13.21 1.82
CA ASN A 234 -13.67 -12.07 2.46
C ASN A 234 -14.28 -11.07 1.48
N ILE A 235 -13.92 -11.10 0.20
CA ILE A 235 -14.49 -10.21 -0.80
C ILE A 235 -15.91 -10.63 -1.15
N ARG A 236 -16.87 -9.67 -1.12
CA ARG A 236 -18.21 -9.80 -1.67
C ARG A 236 -18.28 -8.92 -2.93
N ARG A 237 -18.35 -9.54 -4.09
CA ARG A 237 -18.49 -8.81 -5.36
C ARG A 237 -19.86 -8.08 -5.38
N GLY A 238 -19.81 -6.77 -5.26
CA GLY A 238 -20.96 -5.85 -5.28
C GLY A 238 -20.92 -4.90 -6.47
N PRO A 239 -21.83 -3.91 -6.53
CA PRO A 239 -21.94 -2.99 -7.67
C PRO A 239 -20.70 -2.12 -7.90
N PHE A 240 -19.94 -1.84 -6.84
CA PHE A 240 -18.72 -1.03 -6.92
C PHE A 240 -17.46 -1.86 -7.21
N PHE A 241 -17.52 -3.19 -7.09
CA PHE A 241 -16.38 -4.07 -7.29
C PHE A 241 -15.89 -4.05 -8.74
N GLU A 242 -14.57 -3.93 -8.94
CA GLU A 242 -13.93 -4.03 -10.27
C GLU A 242 -12.94 -5.21 -10.30
N ALA A 243 -11.98 -5.23 -9.40
CA ALA A 243 -10.98 -6.30 -9.27
C ALA A 243 -10.68 -6.59 -7.80
N GLY A 244 -10.26 -7.80 -7.47
CA GLY A 244 -9.87 -8.16 -6.11
C GLY A 244 -9.14 -9.48 -6.02
N PHE A 245 -8.31 -9.61 -4.96
CA PHE A 245 -7.49 -10.77 -4.71
C PHE A 245 -7.39 -11.01 -3.20
N ASP A 246 -7.97 -12.11 -2.73
CA ASP A 246 -8.01 -12.49 -1.32
C ASP A 246 -7.55 -13.93 -1.07
N THR A 247 -6.77 -14.48 -1.99
CA THR A 247 -6.26 -15.86 -1.88
C THR A 247 -4.81 -15.93 -1.41
N ASP A 248 -4.05 -14.82 -1.54
CA ASP A 248 -2.68 -14.72 -1.03
C ASP A 248 -2.30 -13.27 -0.71
N LEU A 249 -1.11 -13.08 -0.12
CA LEU A 249 -0.54 -11.75 0.15
C LEU A 249 -0.14 -11.05 -1.16
N SER A 250 -0.18 -9.71 -1.13
CA SER A 250 0.17 -8.86 -2.28
C SER A 250 0.68 -7.49 -1.86
N PHE A 251 1.34 -6.80 -2.80
CA PHE A 251 1.76 -5.40 -2.71
C PHE A 251 1.48 -4.69 -4.03
N MET A 252 1.51 -3.36 -4.03
CA MET A 252 1.30 -2.57 -5.24
C MET A 252 2.54 -1.78 -5.62
N LEU A 253 2.72 -1.59 -6.92
CA LEU A 253 3.66 -0.66 -7.53
C LEU A 253 2.90 0.37 -8.35
N PHE A 254 3.38 1.61 -8.33
CA PHE A 254 2.81 2.73 -9.07
C PHE A 254 3.88 3.48 -9.84
N GLU A 255 3.49 4.03 -11.00
CA GLU A 255 4.30 4.92 -11.82
C GLU A 255 3.45 6.06 -12.36
N GLN A 256 3.77 7.30 -11.98
CA GLN A 256 3.09 8.49 -12.48
C GLN A 256 3.88 9.07 -13.67
N ILE A 257 3.19 9.24 -14.80
CA ILE A 257 3.71 9.82 -16.03
C ILE A 257 2.66 10.80 -16.58
N GLY A 258 2.91 12.10 -16.48
CA GLY A 258 1.94 13.11 -16.90
C GLY A 258 0.57 12.93 -16.23
N ASP A 259 -0.49 12.74 -17.01
CA ASP A 259 -1.85 12.54 -16.54
C ASP A 259 -2.24 11.07 -16.31
N ASP A 260 -1.25 10.16 -16.33
CA ASP A 260 -1.42 8.74 -16.14
C ASP A 260 -0.73 8.25 -14.87
N LEU A 261 -1.45 7.50 -14.05
CA LEU A 261 -0.91 6.74 -12.93
C LEU A 261 -1.07 5.25 -13.23
N HIS A 262 -0.01 4.65 -13.73
CA HIS A 262 0.07 3.21 -13.97
C HIS A 262 0.21 2.47 -12.66
N PHE A 263 -0.41 1.29 -12.54
CA PHE A 263 -0.27 0.44 -11.36
C PHE A 263 -0.15 -1.03 -11.73
N GLN A 264 0.53 -1.78 -10.87
CA GLN A 264 0.63 -3.24 -10.91
C GLN A 264 0.54 -3.79 -9.50
N VAL A 265 -0.22 -4.86 -9.32
CA VAL A 265 -0.36 -5.59 -8.05
C VAL A 265 0.30 -6.94 -8.21
N ILE A 266 1.22 -7.25 -7.29
CA ILE A 266 2.04 -8.47 -7.37
C ILE A 266 1.80 -9.30 -6.12
N SER A 267 1.50 -10.58 -6.31
CA SER A 267 1.30 -11.52 -5.22
C SER A 267 2.62 -12.04 -4.62
N ARG A 268 2.54 -12.68 -3.45
CA ARG A 268 3.65 -13.40 -2.81
C ARG A 268 4.28 -14.47 -3.71
N LEU A 269 3.53 -14.99 -4.66
CA LEU A 269 4.00 -15.98 -5.64
C LEU A 269 4.48 -15.35 -6.95
N ALA A 270 4.78 -14.04 -6.94
CA ALA A 270 5.26 -13.26 -8.07
C ALA A 270 4.26 -13.11 -9.24
N ALA A 271 3.00 -13.50 -9.08
CA ALA A 271 1.99 -13.32 -10.11
C ALA A 271 1.46 -11.88 -10.10
N THR A 272 1.30 -11.27 -11.27
CA THR A 272 0.50 -10.05 -11.43
C THR A 272 -0.98 -10.39 -11.30
N VAL A 273 -1.65 -9.84 -10.29
CA VAL A 273 -3.06 -10.12 -9.97
C VAL A 273 -4.01 -9.04 -10.45
N ASP A 274 -3.51 -7.83 -10.62
CA ASP A 274 -4.20 -6.72 -11.29
C ASP A 274 -3.19 -5.72 -11.83
N LYS A 275 -3.57 -4.96 -12.85
CA LYS A 275 -2.81 -3.86 -13.41
C LYS A 275 -3.70 -2.94 -14.22
N GLY A 276 -3.29 -1.70 -14.39
CA GLY A 276 -4.04 -0.74 -15.18
C GLY A 276 -3.48 0.67 -15.10
N VAL A 277 -4.31 1.61 -15.51
CA VAL A 277 -3.98 3.05 -15.52
C VAL A 277 -5.15 3.81 -14.91
N VAL A 278 -4.84 4.68 -13.96
CA VAL A 278 -5.78 5.69 -13.45
C VAL A 278 -5.48 7.00 -14.15
N LYS A 279 -6.51 7.65 -14.69
CA LYS A 279 -6.37 9.00 -15.26
C LYS A 279 -6.50 10.04 -14.15
N ARG A 280 -5.71 11.10 -14.25
CA ARG A 280 -5.79 12.25 -13.33
C ARG A 280 -7.20 12.84 -13.37
N ARG A 281 -7.75 13.10 -12.19
CA ARG A 281 -9.02 13.80 -12.08
C ARG A 281 -8.79 15.30 -12.35
N VAL A 282 -9.51 15.82 -13.32
CA VAL A 282 -9.53 17.26 -13.64
C VAL A 282 -10.84 17.82 -13.09
N LEU A 283 -10.74 18.84 -12.27
CA LEU A 283 -11.92 19.59 -11.83
C LEU A 283 -12.41 20.47 -12.99
N PRO A 284 -13.72 20.60 -13.18
CA PRO A 284 -14.24 21.58 -14.13
C PRO A 284 -13.78 22.98 -13.68
N GLU A 285 -13.47 23.82 -14.67
CA GLU A 285 -13.21 25.22 -14.37
C GLU A 285 -14.44 25.83 -13.66
N PRO A 286 -14.23 26.69 -12.64
CA PRO A 286 -15.35 27.38 -12.04
C PRO A 286 -16.09 28.13 -13.17
N ASP A 287 -17.38 27.84 -13.32
CA ASP A 287 -18.24 28.61 -14.23
C ASP A 287 -18.08 30.09 -13.87
N GLY A 288 -17.47 30.85 -14.76
CA GLY A 288 -17.23 32.29 -14.60
C GLY A 288 -18.54 33.11 -14.65
N ARG A 289 -19.52 32.68 -13.89
CA ARG A 289 -20.79 33.39 -13.66
C ARG A 289 -20.81 33.85 -12.20
N ASP A 290 -20.28 35.03 -11.95
CA ASP A 290 -20.66 35.90 -10.85
C ASP A 290 -21.83 36.80 -11.23
#